data_8ebdeb0c8055fe5555ed14300cd7d923
#
_entry.id   8ebdeb0c8055fe5555ed14300cd7d923
#
_cell.length_a   1.000
_cell.length_b   1.000
_cell.length_c   1.000
_cell.angle_alpha   90.00
_cell.angle_beta   90.00
_cell.angle_gamma   90.00
#
_symmetry.space_group_name_H-M   'P 1'
#
loop_
_entity.id
_entity.type
_entity.pdbx_description
1 polymer ?
#
loop_
_entity_poly.entity_id
_entity_poly.type
_entity_poly.pdbx_seq_one_letter_code
_entity_poly.pdbx_strand_id
1 'polypeptide(L)'
;WPLSILSVFVLIHLMEGMGKKESFIISFLYGVGYWLIGISWVYVSIHYHGNIDSLSSFLITLLFIFCLSIYMGLFGILYSYLSFESTKSTIIVFPICWGLIEILRGILFTGFPWLLAGTTISDTFLGGWLSVIGSQRNSIVLMIFCGALSPPIASTAIVINLSIIDFSIIL
;
A
#
# COMPACT_ATOMS: atom_id res chain seq x y z
N TRP A 1 -12.33 7.24 4.41
CA TRP A 1 -12.25 5.78 4.30
C TRP A 1 -12.63 5.24 2.91
N PRO A 2 -13.57 5.80 2.13
CA PRO A 2 -13.91 5.24 0.81
C PRO A 2 -12.74 5.30 -0.19
N LEU A 3 -11.97 6.38 -0.17
CA LEU A 3 -10.81 6.55 -1.06
C LEU A 3 -9.71 5.54 -0.78
N SER A 4 -9.49 5.15 0.48
CA SER A 4 -8.50 4.13 0.82
C SER A 4 -8.91 2.75 0.32
N ILE A 5 -10.19 2.38 0.43
CA ILE A 5 -10.72 1.14 -0.14
C ILE A 5 -10.56 1.14 -1.67
N LEU A 6 -10.94 2.24 -2.32
CA LEU A 6 -10.81 2.39 -3.77
C LEU A 6 -9.35 2.28 -4.22
N SER A 7 -8.41 2.89 -3.48
CA SER A 7 -6.99 2.84 -3.84
C SER A 7 -6.41 1.42 -3.74
N VAL A 8 -6.80 0.66 -2.71
CA VAL A 8 -6.40 -0.75 -2.57
C VAL A 8 -7.02 -1.60 -3.68
N PHE A 9 -8.27 -1.35 -4.02
CA PHE A 9 -8.96 -2.04 -5.10
C PHE A 9 -8.23 -1.83 -6.45
N VAL A 10 -7.85 -0.60 -6.76
CA VAL A 10 -7.04 -0.27 -7.94
C VAL A 10 -5.69 -0.98 -7.90
N LEU A 11 -5.02 -1.00 -6.73
CA LEU A 11 -3.74 -1.71 -6.57
C LEU A 11 -3.88 -3.20 -6.88
N ILE A 12 -4.90 -3.87 -6.35
CA ILE A 12 -5.17 -5.29 -6.62
C ILE A 12 -5.28 -5.53 -8.12
N HIS A 13 -6.08 -4.72 -8.82
CA HIS A 13 -6.29 -4.85 -10.27
C HIS A 13 -5.03 -4.61 -11.09
N LEU A 14 -4.21 -3.63 -10.70
CA LEU A 14 -2.95 -3.32 -11.39
C LEU A 14 -1.90 -4.43 -11.20
N MET A 15 -2.01 -5.22 -10.14
CA MET A 15 -1.06 -6.30 -9.86
C MET A 15 -1.46 -7.64 -10.47
N GLU A 16 -2.70 -7.78 -10.97
CA GLU A 16 -3.18 -9.01 -11.60
C GLU A 16 -2.36 -9.37 -12.85
N GLY A 17 -1.83 -10.60 -12.88
CA GLY A 17 -1.04 -11.11 -14.01
C GLY A 17 0.35 -10.50 -14.17
N MET A 18 0.78 -9.63 -13.25
CA MET A 18 2.08 -8.98 -13.33
C MET A 18 3.21 -9.84 -12.77
N GLY A 19 4.39 -9.74 -13.39
CA GLY A 19 5.62 -10.36 -12.89
C GLY A 19 6.14 -9.68 -11.63
N LYS A 20 7.18 -10.26 -11.01
CA LYS A 20 7.76 -9.75 -9.75
C LYS A 20 8.31 -8.33 -9.85
N LYS A 21 8.96 -8.01 -10.98
CA LYS A 21 9.55 -6.69 -11.22
C LYS A 21 8.46 -5.62 -11.37
N GLU A 22 7.46 -5.91 -12.17
CA GLU A 22 6.32 -5.02 -12.43
C GLU A 22 5.52 -4.80 -11.12
N SER A 23 5.24 -5.86 -10.38
CA SER A 23 4.55 -5.79 -9.08
C SER A 23 5.33 -4.95 -8.06
N PHE A 24 6.67 -5.06 -8.05
CA PHE A 24 7.51 -4.18 -7.22
C PHE A 24 7.32 -2.72 -7.59
N ILE A 25 7.43 -2.38 -8.90
CA ILE A 25 7.35 -1.00 -9.37
C ILE A 25 5.97 -0.41 -9.08
N ILE A 26 4.89 -1.14 -9.40
CA ILE A 26 3.51 -0.69 -9.18
C ILE A 26 3.27 -0.45 -7.68
N SER A 27 3.64 -1.40 -6.83
CA SER A 27 3.45 -1.27 -5.39
C SER A 27 4.35 -0.20 -4.78
N PHE A 28 5.56 -0.02 -5.28
CA PHE A 28 6.46 1.05 -4.85
C PHE A 28 5.87 2.43 -5.19
N LEU A 29 5.40 2.62 -6.42
CA LEU A 29 4.76 3.88 -6.85
C LEU A 29 3.47 4.16 -6.07
N TYR A 30 2.67 3.12 -5.83
CA TYR A 30 1.52 3.21 -4.92
C TYR A 30 1.96 3.67 -3.52
N GLY A 31 3.03 3.08 -2.99
CA GLY A 31 3.64 3.48 -1.72
C GLY A 31 4.07 4.94 -1.69
N VAL A 32 4.72 5.43 -2.76
CA VAL A 32 5.10 6.84 -2.86
C VAL A 32 3.88 7.74 -2.74
N GLY A 33 2.82 7.48 -3.51
CA GLY A 33 1.58 8.26 -3.43
C GLY A 33 0.93 8.20 -2.04
N TYR A 34 0.85 7.01 -1.46
CA TYR A 34 0.29 6.76 -0.14
C TYR A 34 1.03 7.54 0.96
N TRP A 35 2.37 7.46 0.98
CA TRP A 35 3.19 8.13 1.97
C TRP A 35 3.30 9.64 1.74
N LEU A 36 3.31 10.09 0.49
CA LEU A 36 3.37 11.51 0.18
C LEU A 36 2.18 12.27 0.78
N ILE A 37 1.00 11.67 0.73
CA ILE A 37 -0.21 12.25 1.35
C ILE A 37 -0.17 12.05 2.87
N GLY A 38 0.13 10.84 3.33
CA GLY A 38 -0.04 10.43 4.72
C GLY A 38 0.97 11.01 5.68
N ILE A 39 2.21 11.31 5.24
CA ILE A 39 3.29 11.82 6.09
C ILE A 39 3.81 13.19 5.67
N SER A 40 3.08 13.94 4.85
CA SER A 40 3.43 15.32 4.48
C SER A 40 3.68 16.24 5.68
N TRP A 41 3.03 15.99 6.81
CA TRP A 41 3.22 16.71 8.07
C TRP A 41 4.66 16.57 8.62
N VAL A 42 5.42 15.55 8.23
CA VAL A 42 6.82 15.37 8.64
C VAL A 42 7.68 16.53 8.15
N TYR A 43 7.41 17.04 6.92
CA TYR A 43 8.07 18.24 6.43
C TYR A 43 7.87 19.44 7.38
N VAL A 44 6.63 19.66 7.82
CA VAL A 44 6.27 20.74 8.74
C VAL A 44 7.01 20.56 10.07
N SER A 45 7.06 19.33 10.57
CA SER A 45 7.76 19.01 11.82
C SER A 45 9.27 19.29 11.74
N ILE A 46 9.92 18.87 10.66
CA ILE A 46 11.36 19.07 10.47
C ILE A 46 11.68 20.57 10.26
N HIS A 47 10.90 21.25 9.43
CA HIS A 47 11.15 22.65 9.09
C HIS A 47 10.89 23.58 10.27
N TYR A 48 9.70 23.52 10.88
CA TYR A 48 9.30 24.48 11.91
C TYR A 48 9.80 24.12 13.31
N HIS A 49 9.87 22.84 13.66
CA HIS A 49 10.30 22.41 15.01
C HIS A 49 11.78 22.03 15.05
N GLY A 50 12.33 21.55 13.92
CA GLY A 50 13.75 21.22 13.80
C GLY A 50 14.64 22.41 13.43
N ASN A 51 14.07 23.58 13.12
CA ASN A 51 14.81 24.77 12.64
C ASN A 51 15.73 24.47 11.44
N ILE A 52 15.32 23.55 10.57
CA ILE A 52 16.06 23.17 9.37
C ILE A 52 15.53 23.98 8.19
N ASP A 53 16.40 24.37 7.27
CA ASP A 53 16.02 25.11 6.07
C ASP A 53 15.02 24.32 5.21
N SER A 54 14.22 25.02 4.43
CA SER A 54 13.11 24.46 3.64
C SER A 54 13.57 23.39 2.66
N LEU A 55 14.71 23.59 1.98
CA LEU A 55 15.20 22.62 0.98
C LEU A 55 15.64 21.31 1.66
N SER A 56 16.43 21.40 2.74
CA SER A 56 16.87 20.21 3.47
C SER A 56 15.70 19.47 4.10
N SER A 57 14.71 20.20 4.66
CA SER A 57 13.48 19.59 5.20
C SER A 57 12.70 18.82 4.13
N PHE A 58 12.60 19.40 2.94
CA PHE A 58 11.95 18.75 1.80
C PHE A 58 12.70 17.48 1.37
N LEU A 59 14.02 17.55 1.19
CA LEU A 59 14.83 16.41 0.78
C LEU A 59 14.80 15.26 1.80
N ILE A 60 14.88 15.58 3.09
CA ILE A 60 14.79 14.57 4.17
C ILE A 60 13.42 13.90 4.15
N THR A 61 12.35 14.68 4.01
CA THR A 61 10.98 14.14 3.94
C THR A 61 10.80 13.24 2.71
N LEU A 62 11.33 13.67 1.57
CA LEU A 62 11.26 12.89 0.33
C LEU A 62 12.04 11.56 0.45
N LEU A 63 13.25 11.61 1.01
CA LEU A 63 14.04 10.40 1.28
C LEU A 63 13.27 9.45 2.20
N PHE A 64 12.62 9.96 3.24
CA PHE A 64 11.82 9.17 4.16
C PHE A 64 10.63 8.50 3.46
N ILE A 65 9.93 9.24 2.58
CA ILE A 65 8.86 8.69 1.74
C ILE A 65 9.37 7.53 0.89
N PHE A 66 10.51 7.70 0.21
CA PHE A 66 11.08 6.63 -0.61
C PHE A 66 11.49 5.41 0.23
N CYS A 67 12.11 5.61 1.38
CA CYS A 67 12.44 4.52 2.30
C CYS A 67 11.21 3.72 2.73
N LEU A 68 10.12 4.40 3.10
CA LEU A 68 8.87 3.73 3.46
C LEU A 68 8.20 3.05 2.26
N SER A 69 8.34 3.60 1.06
CA SER A 69 7.78 3.02 -0.16
C SER A 69 8.46 1.71 -0.56
N ILE A 70 9.71 1.47 -0.12
CA ILE A 70 10.39 0.19 -0.32
C ILE A 70 9.60 -0.95 0.33
N TYR A 71 8.99 -0.73 1.51
CA TYR A 71 8.15 -1.76 2.14
C TYR A 71 6.96 -2.14 1.25
N MET A 72 6.35 -1.17 0.57
CA MET A 72 5.27 -1.46 -0.39
C MET A 72 5.80 -2.18 -1.64
N GLY A 73 7.00 -1.83 -2.11
CA GLY A 73 7.65 -2.58 -3.17
C GLY A 73 7.93 -4.05 -2.78
N LEU A 74 8.42 -4.28 -1.55
CA LEU A 74 8.60 -5.63 -1.01
C LEU A 74 7.28 -6.40 -0.89
N PHE A 75 6.19 -5.72 -0.49
CA PHE A 75 4.85 -6.28 -0.54
C PHE A 75 4.51 -6.78 -1.94
N GLY A 76 4.77 -5.97 -2.99
CA GLY A 76 4.50 -6.35 -4.38
C GLY A 76 5.25 -7.62 -4.81
N ILE A 77 6.54 -7.73 -4.47
CA ILE A 77 7.32 -8.94 -4.75
C ILE A 77 6.76 -10.14 -4.00
N LEU A 78 6.49 -10.00 -2.69
CA LEU A 78 6.00 -11.08 -1.84
C LEU A 78 4.65 -11.59 -2.33
N TYR A 79 3.75 -10.68 -2.67
CA TYR A 79 2.44 -11.02 -3.22
C TYR A 79 2.57 -11.74 -4.57
N SER A 80 3.35 -11.20 -5.52
CA SER A 80 3.57 -11.84 -6.82
C SER A 80 4.27 -13.21 -6.71
N TYR A 81 5.08 -13.44 -5.67
CA TYR A 81 5.72 -14.72 -5.44
C TYR A 81 4.76 -15.78 -4.89
N LEU A 82 3.84 -15.37 -4.01
CA LEU A 82 2.91 -16.28 -3.32
C LEU A 82 1.55 -16.38 -4.01
N SER A 83 1.21 -15.44 -4.90
CA SER A 83 -0.06 -15.44 -5.59
C SER A 83 -0.10 -16.51 -6.67
N PHE A 84 -1.20 -17.27 -6.68
CA PHE A 84 -1.60 -18.13 -7.78
C PHE A 84 -2.68 -17.40 -8.57
N GLU A 85 -2.82 -17.66 -9.86
CA GLU A 85 -3.88 -17.09 -10.70
C GLU A 85 -5.26 -17.59 -10.26
N SER A 86 -5.72 -17.15 -9.11
CA SER A 86 -6.99 -17.56 -8.52
C SER A 86 -7.54 -16.46 -7.62
N THR A 87 -8.86 -16.30 -7.63
CA THR A 87 -9.61 -15.43 -6.70
C THR A 87 -9.26 -15.72 -5.24
N LYS A 88 -9.00 -16.99 -4.89
CA LYS A 88 -8.60 -17.39 -3.54
C LYS A 88 -7.27 -16.74 -3.13
N SER A 89 -6.36 -16.53 -4.08
CA SER A 89 -5.10 -15.86 -3.83
C SER A 89 -5.32 -14.39 -3.43
N THR A 90 -6.18 -13.68 -4.12
CA THR A 90 -6.48 -12.29 -3.80
C THR A 90 -7.14 -12.14 -2.43
N ILE A 91 -8.06 -13.04 -2.07
CA ILE A 91 -8.79 -12.98 -0.80
C ILE A 91 -7.91 -13.37 0.39
N ILE A 92 -6.96 -14.30 0.21
CA ILE A 92 -6.18 -14.87 1.32
C ILE A 92 -4.74 -14.34 1.31
N VAL A 93 -4.05 -14.43 0.18
CA VAL A 93 -2.61 -14.11 0.10
C VAL A 93 -2.37 -12.61 0.21
N PHE A 94 -3.19 -11.78 -0.45
CA PHE A 94 -3.04 -10.34 -0.42
C PHE A 94 -3.11 -9.77 1.02
N PRO A 95 -4.15 -10.09 1.85
CA PRO A 95 -4.20 -9.63 3.23
C PRO A 95 -3.05 -10.12 4.10
N ILE A 96 -2.61 -11.37 3.90
CA ILE A 96 -1.49 -11.93 4.65
C ILE A 96 -0.20 -11.18 4.32
N CYS A 97 0.11 -10.97 3.04
CA CYS A 97 1.28 -10.21 2.60
C CYS A 97 1.25 -8.77 3.14
N TRP A 98 0.09 -8.12 3.08
CA TRP A 98 -0.09 -6.78 3.60
C TRP A 98 0.19 -6.73 5.10
N GLY A 99 -0.43 -7.62 5.88
CA GLY A 99 -0.23 -7.69 7.33
C GLY A 99 1.22 -7.98 7.71
N LEU A 100 1.91 -8.88 7.00
CA LEU A 100 3.32 -9.16 7.21
C LEU A 100 4.20 -7.92 7.01
N ILE A 101 3.94 -7.15 5.96
CA ILE A 101 4.68 -5.90 5.68
C ILE A 101 4.37 -4.81 6.71
N GLU A 102 3.13 -4.69 7.19
CA GLU A 102 2.79 -3.77 8.29
C GLU A 102 3.52 -4.15 9.59
N ILE A 103 3.58 -5.43 9.92
CA ILE A 103 4.33 -5.93 11.10
C ILE A 103 5.82 -5.67 10.92
N LEU A 104 6.39 -6.00 9.76
CA LEU A 104 7.81 -5.78 9.46
C LEU A 104 8.18 -4.30 9.63
N ARG A 105 7.37 -3.39 9.11
CA ARG A 105 7.55 -1.95 9.25
C ARG A 105 7.40 -1.48 10.69
N GLY A 106 6.55 -2.13 11.48
CA GLY A 106 6.36 -1.85 12.90
C GLY A 106 7.53 -2.28 13.79
N ILE A 107 8.44 -3.14 13.30
CA ILE A 107 9.56 -3.69 14.07
C ILE A 107 10.90 -3.11 13.58
N LEU A 108 11.10 -2.99 12.27
CA LEU A 108 12.37 -2.54 11.69
C LEU A 108 12.62 -1.05 11.98
N PHE A 109 13.88 -0.71 12.19
CA PHE A 109 14.36 0.67 12.42
C PHE A 109 13.61 1.40 13.54
N THR A 110 13.41 0.74 14.69
CA THR A 110 12.62 1.23 15.84
C THR A 110 11.10 1.28 15.62
N GLY A 111 10.65 0.92 14.42
CA GLY A 111 9.24 0.84 14.04
C GLY A 111 8.62 2.19 13.64
N PHE A 112 7.81 2.15 12.60
CA PHE A 112 6.97 3.29 12.19
C PHE A 112 5.52 2.82 12.05
N PRO A 113 4.77 2.69 13.16
CA PRO A 113 3.42 2.12 13.17
C PRO A 113 2.33 3.13 12.75
N TRP A 114 2.69 4.19 12.04
CA TRP A 114 1.75 5.18 11.54
C TRP A 114 1.05 4.71 10.26
N LEU A 115 -0.15 5.24 10.00
CA LEU A 115 -0.93 4.99 8.78
C LEU A 115 -1.12 3.48 8.53
N LEU A 116 -1.55 2.74 9.55
CA LEU A 116 -2.03 1.38 9.36
C LEU A 116 -3.36 1.43 8.60
N ALA A 117 -3.53 0.56 7.59
CA ALA A 117 -4.75 0.56 6.79
C ALA A 117 -6.01 0.36 7.65
N GLY A 118 -5.92 -0.41 8.72
CA GLY A 118 -7.03 -0.63 9.65
C GLY A 118 -7.49 0.61 10.40
N THR A 119 -6.68 1.67 10.50
CA THR A 119 -7.11 2.92 11.15
C THR A 119 -8.03 3.76 10.26
N THR A 120 -8.08 3.50 8.97
CA THR A 120 -8.95 4.24 8.05
C THR A 120 -10.44 4.05 8.31
N ILE A 121 -10.80 3.00 9.04
CA ILE A 121 -12.20 2.70 9.43
C ILE A 121 -12.56 3.20 10.82
N SER A 122 -11.67 3.93 11.52
CA SER A 122 -11.91 4.44 12.89
C SER A 122 -13.17 5.28 13.00
N ASP A 123 -13.47 6.08 12.01
CA ASP A 123 -14.62 7.00 11.99
C ASP A 123 -15.90 6.35 11.44
N THR A 124 -15.91 5.02 11.31
CA THR A 124 -17.08 4.25 10.88
C THR A 124 -17.67 3.48 12.05
N PHE A 125 -18.86 2.89 11.86
CA PHE A 125 -19.45 2.01 12.87
C PHE A 125 -18.56 0.79 13.19
N LEU A 126 -17.64 0.43 12.28
CA LEU A 126 -16.64 -0.61 12.49
C LEU A 126 -15.47 -0.14 13.38
N GLY A 127 -15.36 1.16 13.66
CA GLY A 127 -14.30 1.72 14.51
C GLY A 127 -14.27 1.14 15.92
N GLY A 128 -15.42 0.71 16.45
CA GLY A 128 -15.49 0.02 17.74
C GLY A 128 -14.68 -1.28 17.81
N TRP A 129 -14.46 -1.95 16.68
CA TRP A 129 -13.64 -3.16 16.59
C TRP A 129 -12.15 -2.89 16.75
N LEU A 130 -11.70 -1.65 16.49
CA LEU A 130 -10.30 -1.25 16.68
C LEU A 130 -9.84 -1.45 18.13
N SER A 131 -10.70 -1.16 19.09
CA SER A 131 -10.39 -1.31 20.52
C SER A 131 -10.30 -2.78 20.96
N VAL A 132 -11.02 -3.67 20.27
CA VAL A 132 -11.08 -5.10 20.61
C VAL A 132 -10.01 -5.90 19.89
N ILE A 133 -9.82 -5.63 18.60
CA ILE A 133 -8.97 -6.45 17.70
C ILE A 133 -7.60 -5.82 17.49
N GLY A 134 -7.49 -4.51 17.59
CA GLY A 134 -6.29 -3.74 17.29
C GLY A 134 -6.17 -3.35 15.81
N SER A 135 -5.44 -2.28 15.54
CA SER A 135 -5.36 -1.65 14.20
C SER A 135 -4.73 -2.56 13.13
N GLN A 136 -3.71 -3.34 13.47
CA GLN A 136 -3.06 -4.25 12.50
C GLN A 136 -3.98 -5.39 12.05
N ARG A 137 -4.76 -5.96 12.98
CA ARG A 137 -5.72 -7.02 12.63
C ARG A 137 -6.87 -6.47 11.81
N ASN A 138 -7.30 -5.24 12.09
CA ASN A 138 -8.29 -4.55 11.28
C ASN A 138 -7.78 -4.25 9.86
N SER A 139 -6.48 -3.99 9.67
CA SER A 139 -5.89 -3.92 8.34
C SER A 139 -6.11 -5.20 7.54
N ILE A 140 -5.88 -6.36 8.16
CA ILE A 140 -6.09 -7.67 7.52
C ILE A 140 -7.57 -7.86 7.16
N VAL A 141 -8.49 -7.54 8.06
CA VAL A 141 -9.94 -7.63 7.80
C VAL A 141 -10.35 -6.73 6.64
N LEU A 142 -9.84 -5.49 6.61
CA LEU A 142 -10.11 -4.55 5.52
C LEU A 142 -9.58 -5.09 4.18
N MET A 143 -8.38 -5.68 4.16
CA MET A 143 -7.80 -6.25 2.94
C MET A 143 -8.55 -7.50 2.46
N ILE A 144 -9.05 -8.35 3.37
CA ILE A 144 -9.95 -9.47 3.03
C ILE A 144 -11.21 -8.94 2.35
N PHE A 145 -11.82 -7.89 2.92
CA PHE A 145 -13.01 -7.26 2.35
C PHE A 145 -12.74 -6.69 0.95
N CYS A 146 -11.63 -5.97 0.76
CA CYS A 146 -11.23 -5.46 -0.54
C CYS A 146 -10.99 -6.59 -1.55
N GLY A 147 -10.31 -7.67 -1.14
CA GLY A 147 -10.08 -8.84 -1.98
C GLY A 147 -11.36 -9.57 -2.37
N ALA A 148 -12.33 -9.67 -1.45
CA ALA A 148 -13.63 -10.30 -1.72
C ALA A 148 -14.51 -9.48 -2.66
N LEU A 149 -14.39 -8.15 -2.62
CA LEU A 149 -15.09 -7.26 -3.54
C LEU A 149 -14.40 -7.13 -4.91
N SER A 150 -13.17 -7.61 -5.05
CA SER A 150 -12.44 -7.62 -6.31
C SER A 150 -12.76 -8.91 -7.08
N PRO A 151 -13.78 -8.93 -7.97
CA PRO A 151 -14.05 -10.11 -8.76
C PRO A 151 -12.87 -10.36 -9.69
N PRO A 152 -12.52 -11.63 -9.95
CA PRO A 152 -11.49 -11.95 -10.93
C PRO A 152 -11.92 -11.44 -12.30
N ILE A 153 -11.13 -10.56 -12.89
CA ILE A 153 -11.40 -10.02 -14.24
C ILE A 153 -11.15 -11.10 -15.33
N ALA A 154 -11.20 -12.37 -15.01
CA ALA A 154 -11.16 -13.44 -15.98
C ALA A 154 -12.39 -13.47 -16.93
N SER A 155 -13.40 -12.63 -16.69
CA SER A 155 -14.61 -12.60 -17.51
C SER A 155 -14.96 -11.24 -18.12
N THR A 156 -14.24 -10.19 -17.75
CA THR A 156 -14.41 -8.89 -18.39
C THR A 156 -13.06 -8.47 -18.94
N ALA A 157 -12.76 -8.94 -20.15
CA ALA A 157 -11.69 -8.42 -20.98
C ALA A 157 -12.00 -6.97 -21.40
N ILE A 158 -12.12 -6.08 -20.43
CA ILE A 158 -11.76 -4.70 -20.60
C ILE A 158 -10.25 -4.68 -20.32
N VAL A 159 -9.52 -5.30 -21.22
CA VAL A 159 -8.17 -4.88 -21.53
C VAL A 159 -8.34 -3.43 -21.97
N ILE A 160 -8.29 -2.49 -21.01
CA ILE A 160 -7.70 -1.22 -21.32
C ILE A 160 -6.30 -1.64 -21.74
N ASN A 161 -6.13 -1.65 -23.03
CA ASN A 161 -4.93 -2.04 -23.73
C ASN A 161 -3.82 -1.09 -23.27
N LEU A 162 -3.25 -1.40 -22.09
CA LEU A 162 -2.05 -0.74 -21.54
C LEU A 162 -0.82 -1.07 -22.40
N SER A 163 -0.99 -1.77 -23.53
CA SER A 163 -0.03 -1.80 -24.61
C SER A 163 0.23 -0.42 -25.23
N ILE A 164 -0.53 0.62 -24.84
CA ILE A 164 -0.30 2.02 -25.25
C ILE A 164 0.74 2.70 -24.35
N ILE A 165 1.02 2.20 -23.17
CA ILE A 165 2.15 2.64 -22.38
C ILE A 165 3.26 1.62 -22.62
N ASP A 166 3.90 1.78 -23.76
CA ASP A 166 5.10 1.06 -24.12
C ASP A 166 6.20 1.44 -23.11
N PHE A 167 6.35 0.64 -22.06
CA PHE A 167 7.39 0.80 -21.05
C PHE A 167 8.80 0.68 -21.65
N SER A 168 8.92 0.36 -22.95
CA SER A 168 10.18 0.38 -23.69
C SER A 168 10.72 1.79 -23.95
N ILE A 169 9.94 2.85 -23.65
CA ILE A 169 10.37 4.26 -23.84
C ILE A 169 11.04 4.83 -22.57
N ILE A 170 10.97 4.12 -21.42
CA ILE A 170 11.50 4.63 -20.12
C ILE A 170 12.74 3.82 -19.65
N LEU A 171 13.18 2.85 -20.42
CA LEU A 171 14.47 2.16 -20.26
C LEU A 171 15.31 2.43 -21.51
#